data_54c79a9257f45ccf77d993dd86728659
#
_entry.id   54c79a9257f45ccf77d993dd86728659
#
_cell.length_a   1.000
_cell.length_b   1.000
_cell.length_c   1.000
_cell.angle_alpha   90.00
_cell.angle_beta   90.00
_cell.angle_gamma   90.00
#
_symmetry.space_group_name_H-M   'P 1'
#
loop_
_entity.id
_entity.type
_entity.pdbx_description
1 polymer ?
#
loop_
_entity_poly.entity_id
_entity_poly.type
_entity_poly.pdbx_seq_one_letter_code
_entity_poly.pdbx_strand_id
1 'polypeptide(L)'
;MLDLQVIRPDPFVELDGEVVARIDGEPLFAWADAATAAVEARIAAGDLVEEAVDDHDVRKHYSDGADLVEDVGASKRRFPEEVIPAVAAIMKPLVVRERCRLRRLRVR
;
A
#
# COMPACT_ATOMS: atom_id res chain seq x y z
N MET A 1 2.77 -7.58 -19.64
CA MET A 1 3.44 -6.88 -18.52
C MET A 1 2.40 -6.50 -17.48
N LEU A 2 2.75 -6.71 -16.22
CA LEU A 2 1.90 -6.32 -15.10
C LEU A 2 2.54 -5.15 -14.36
N ASP A 3 1.71 -4.17 -13.99
CA ASP A 3 2.10 -3.02 -13.18
C ASP A 3 1.22 -2.99 -11.93
N LEU A 4 1.84 -3.11 -10.75
CA LEU A 4 1.15 -3.09 -9.47
C LEU A 4 1.62 -1.87 -8.67
N GLN A 5 0.69 -1.00 -8.32
CA GLN A 5 0.97 0.20 -7.55
C GLN A 5 0.03 0.30 -6.36
N VAL A 6 0.55 0.84 -5.26
CA VAL A 6 -0.31 1.27 -4.16
C VAL A 6 -1.06 2.52 -4.57
N ILE A 7 -2.30 2.64 -4.13
CA ILE A 7 -3.12 3.82 -4.36
C ILE A 7 -3.74 4.29 -3.04
N ARG A 8 -4.18 5.55 -3.01
CA ARG A 8 -4.88 6.10 -1.86
C ARG A 8 -6.22 5.40 -1.63
N PRO A 9 -6.73 5.38 -0.42
CA PRO A 9 -6.26 6.10 0.76
C PRO A 9 -5.08 5.42 1.48
N ASP A 10 -4.57 6.07 2.55
CA ASP A 10 -3.54 5.50 3.42
C ASP A 10 -3.93 4.10 3.89
N PRO A 11 -2.96 3.18 4.00
CA PRO A 11 -3.20 1.89 4.64
C PRO A 11 -3.67 2.06 6.08
N PHE A 12 -4.49 1.14 6.55
CA PHE A 12 -4.94 1.17 7.94
C PHE A 12 -4.82 -0.21 8.59
N VAL A 13 -4.72 -0.17 9.92
CA VAL A 13 -4.56 -1.35 10.76
C VAL A 13 -5.90 -1.69 11.38
N GLU A 14 -6.31 -2.95 11.23
CA GLU A 14 -7.52 -3.48 11.85
C GLU A 14 -7.18 -4.46 12.96
N LEU A 15 -7.90 -4.33 14.08
CA LEU A 15 -7.90 -5.28 15.19
C LEU A 15 -9.35 -5.72 15.40
N ASP A 16 -9.61 -7.03 15.29
CA ASP A 16 -10.96 -7.58 15.42
C ASP A 16 -12.00 -6.88 14.53
N GLY A 17 -11.58 -6.49 13.30
CA GLY A 17 -12.45 -5.83 12.33
C GLY A 17 -12.60 -4.31 12.52
N GLU A 18 -11.99 -3.72 13.54
CA GLU A 18 -12.03 -2.28 13.80
C GLU A 18 -10.71 -1.61 13.43
N VAL A 19 -10.80 -0.43 12.83
CA VAL A 19 -9.61 0.38 12.52
C VAL A 19 -9.05 0.98 13.81
N VAL A 20 -7.81 0.64 14.13
CA VAL A 20 -7.13 1.12 15.35
C VAL A 20 -5.99 2.08 15.07
N ALA A 21 -5.48 2.11 13.84
CA ALA A 21 -4.39 3.01 13.45
C ALA A 21 -4.37 3.19 11.95
N ARG A 22 -3.69 4.25 11.50
CA ARG A 22 -3.45 4.55 10.09
C ARG A 22 -1.94 4.61 9.86
N ILE A 23 -1.49 4.13 8.70
CA ILE A 23 -0.09 4.18 8.29
C ILE A 23 0.04 5.28 7.25
N ASP A 24 1.01 6.19 7.44
CA ASP A 24 1.30 7.21 6.45
C ASP A 24 1.89 6.57 5.19
N GLY A 25 1.23 6.75 4.07
CA GLY A 25 1.66 6.20 2.77
C GLY A 25 2.73 7.02 2.05
N GLU A 26 3.12 8.17 2.58
CA GLU A 26 4.19 8.97 1.98
C GLU A 26 5.57 8.56 2.52
N PRO A 27 6.67 8.57 1.74
CA PRO A 27 6.75 9.00 0.33
C PRO A 27 6.33 7.96 -0.71
N LEU A 28 5.85 6.80 -0.30
CA LEU A 28 5.52 5.70 -1.22
C LEU A 28 4.48 6.11 -2.25
N PHE A 29 3.45 6.87 -1.86
CA PHE A 29 2.42 7.35 -2.80
C PHE A 29 3.01 8.30 -3.84
N ALA A 30 3.93 9.17 -3.46
CA ALA A 30 4.59 10.06 -4.42
C ALA A 30 5.38 9.26 -5.46
N TRP A 31 6.05 8.20 -5.04
CA TRP A 31 6.78 7.32 -5.96
C TRP A 31 5.84 6.51 -6.85
N ALA A 32 4.73 6.02 -6.30
CA ALA A 32 3.71 5.31 -7.07
C ALA A 32 3.04 6.25 -8.09
N ASP A 33 2.77 7.50 -7.72
CA ASP A 33 2.23 8.50 -8.63
C ASP A 33 3.18 8.77 -9.80
N ALA A 34 4.49 8.88 -9.52
CA ALA A 34 5.50 9.07 -10.56
C ALA A 34 5.58 7.85 -11.51
N ALA A 35 5.53 6.65 -10.96
CA ALA A 35 5.52 5.42 -11.76
C ALA A 35 4.26 5.32 -12.63
N THR A 36 3.11 5.68 -12.07
CA THR A 36 1.83 5.72 -12.79
C THR A 36 1.88 6.74 -13.93
N ALA A 37 2.39 7.93 -13.68
CA ALA A 37 2.53 8.97 -14.70
C ALA A 37 3.44 8.52 -15.85
N ALA A 38 4.53 7.81 -15.54
CA ALA A 38 5.43 7.26 -16.56
C ALA A 38 4.73 6.21 -17.44
N VAL A 39 3.93 5.33 -16.85
CA VAL A 39 3.14 4.33 -17.58
C VAL A 39 2.10 5.03 -18.47
N GLU A 40 1.38 6.00 -17.94
CA GLU A 40 0.36 6.74 -18.69
C GLU A 40 0.95 7.50 -19.86
N ALA A 41 2.15 8.09 -19.69
CA ALA A 41 2.86 8.75 -20.78
C ALA A 41 3.20 7.77 -21.91
N ARG A 42 3.58 6.53 -21.57
CA ARG A 42 3.87 5.47 -22.56
C ARG A 42 2.60 5.00 -23.29
N ILE A 43 1.48 4.93 -22.59
CA ILE A 43 0.17 4.63 -23.19
C ILE A 43 -0.21 5.76 -24.16
N ALA A 44 -0.10 7.00 -23.74
CA ALA A 44 -0.42 8.16 -24.57
C ALA A 44 0.48 8.26 -25.83
N ALA A 45 1.74 7.85 -25.70
CA ALA A 45 2.69 7.82 -26.84
C ALA A 45 2.45 6.63 -27.78
N GLY A 46 1.57 5.70 -27.41
CA GLY A 46 1.27 4.51 -28.23
C GLY A 46 2.24 3.34 -28.05
N ASP A 47 3.17 3.41 -27.10
CA ASP A 47 4.14 2.33 -26.84
C ASP A 47 3.54 1.19 -26.04
N LEU A 48 2.55 1.47 -25.21
CA LEU A 48 1.84 0.49 -24.39
C LEU A 48 0.34 0.57 -24.62
N VAL A 49 -0.33 -0.56 -24.51
CA VAL A 49 -1.79 -0.65 -24.51
C VAL A 49 -2.25 -1.23 -23.18
N GLU A 50 -3.17 -0.52 -22.51
CA GLU A 50 -3.81 -1.04 -21.31
C GLU A 50 -4.90 -2.03 -21.70
N GLU A 51 -4.77 -3.27 -21.25
CA GLU A 51 -5.71 -4.35 -21.55
C GLU A 51 -6.71 -4.56 -20.42
N ALA A 52 -6.29 -4.33 -19.18
CA ALA A 52 -7.15 -4.48 -18.01
C ALA A 52 -6.59 -3.67 -16.85
N VAL A 53 -7.49 -3.22 -15.98
CA VAL A 53 -7.15 -2.57 -14.72
C VAL A 53 -8.07 -3.11 -13.62
N ASP A 54 -7.49 -3.39 -12.46
CA ASP A 54 -8.21 -3.90 -11.30
C ASP A 54 -7.73 -3.20 -10.03
N ASP A 55 -8.65 -2.58 -9.30
CA ASP A 55 -8.40 -1.97 -8.00
C ASP A 55 -8.92 -2.92 -6.92
N HIS A 56 -8.06 -3.25 -5.96
CA HIS A 56 -8.40 -4.20 -4.92
C HIS A 56 -7.66 -3.92 -3.62
N ASP A 57 -8.14 -4.51 -2.53
CA ASP A 57 -7.48 -4.44 -1.25
C ASP A 57 -6.53 -5.62 -1.09
N VAL A 58 -5.32 -5.34 -0.62
CA VAL A 58 -4.36 -6.34 -0.17
C VAL A 58 -4.37 -6.34 1.35
N ARG A 59 -4.47 -7.52 1.94
CA ARG A 59 -4.44 -7.72 3.40
C ARG A 59 -3.13 -8.37 3.78
N LYS A 60 -2.44 -7.77 4.74
CA LYS A 60 -1.22 -8.32 5.33
C LYS A 60 -1.48 -8.68 6.78
N HIS A 61 -1.12 -9.88 7.17
CA HIS A 61 -1.36 -10.40 8.51
C HIS A 61 -0.10 -10.32 9.35
N TYR A 62 -0.25 -9.85 10.58
CA TYR A 62 0.84 -9.75 11.56
C TYR A 62 0.44 -10.48 12.84
N SER A 63 1.41 -11.10 13.51
CA SER A 63 1.16 -11.87 14.73
C SER A 63 0.80 -10.99 15.92
N ASP A 64 1.36 -9.77 15.97
CA ASP A 64 1.13 -8.79 17.02
C ASP A 64 1.57 -7.39 16.57
N GLY A 65 1.39 -6.40 17.43
CA GLY A 65 1.74 -5.02 17.13
C GLY A 65 3.24 -4.79 17.01
N ALA A 66 4.06 -5.50 17.79
CA ALA A 66 5.52 -5.37 17.71
C ALA A 66 6.04 -5.83 16.35
N ASP A 67 5.52 -6.95 15.83
CA ASP A 67 5.83 -7.48 14.51
C ASP A 67 5.48 -6.45 13.41
N LEU A 68 4.29 -5.86 13.52
CA LEU A 68 3.82 -4.83 12.58
C LEU A 68 4.72 -3.59 12.61
N VAL A 69 5.04 -3.07 13.78
CA VAL A 69 5.88 -1.86 13.92
C VAL A 69 7.27 -2.10 13.34
N GLU A 70 7.84 -3.27 13.58
CA GLU A 70 9.15 -3.65 13.02
C GLU A 70 9.11 -3.66 11.49
N ASP A 71 8.11 -4.29 10.89
CA ASP A 71 7.97 -4.39 9.44
C ASP A 71 7.76 -3.02 8.78
N VAL A 72 6.90 -2.18 9.35
CA VAL A 72 6.67 -0.82 8.87
C VAL A 72 7.95 0.03 8.99
N GLY A 73 8.69 -0.11 10.08
CA GLY A 73 9.95 0.59 10.28
C GLY A 73 11.03 0.25 9.26
N ALA A 74 10.97 -0.94 8.68
CA ALA A 74 11.89 -1.39 7.62
C ALA A 74 11.40 -1.03 6.20
N SER A 75 10.20 -0.47 6.08
CA SER A 75 9.57 -0.17 4.80
C SER A 75 9.65 1.32 4.42
N LYS A 76 9.03 1.67 3.29
CA LYS A 76 8.89 3.07 2.85
C LYS A 76 7.69 3.79 3.47
N ARG A 77 6.94 3.12 4.32
CA ARG A 77 5.81 3.65 5.07
C ARG A 77 6.25 3.99 6.48
N ARG A 78 5.46 4.77 7.18
CA ARG A 78 5.71 5.08 8.59
C ARG A 78 4.41 5.28 9.34
N PHE A 79 4.42 4.91 10.62
CA PHE A 79 3.36 5.34 11.54
C PHE A 79 3.60 6.78 11.99
N PRO A 80 2.54 7.56 12.27
CA PRO A 80 2.68 8.74 13.11
C PRO A 80 3.35 8.33 14.43
N GLU A 81 4.34 9.08 14.88
CA GLU A 81 5.14 8.70 16.06
C GLU A 81 4.28 8.48 17.31
N GLU A 82 3.24 9.27 17.47
CA GLU A 82 2.34 9.22 18.65
C GLU A 82 1.55 7.91 18.76
N VAL A 83 1.35 7.17 17.68
CA VAL A 83 0.58 5.92 17.73
C VAL A 83 1.48 4.68 17.91
N ILE A 84 2.78 4.81 17.70
CA ILE A 84 3.71 3.67 17.76
C ILE A 84 3.65 2.91 19.08
N PRO A 85 3.71 3.57 20.27
CA PRO A 85 3.66 2.85 21.53
C PRO A 85 2.36 2.04 21.71
N ALA A 86 1.23 2.61 21.32
CA ALA A 86 -0.07 1.95 21.45
C ALA A 86 -0.17 0.73 20.52
N VAL A 87 0.30 0.85 19.27
CA VAL A 87 0.30 -0.26 18.32
C VAL A 87 1.26 -1.35 18.77
N ALA A 88 2.48 -0.99 19.18
CA ALA A 88 3.49 -1.95 19.65
C ALA A 88 3.02 -2.75 20.87
N ALA A 89 2.13 -2.20 21.68
CA ALA A 89 1.60 -2.86 22.89
C ALA A 89 0.50 -3.89 22.57
N ILE A 90 -0.02 -3.94 21.36
CA ILE A 90 -1.08 -4.88 20.99
C ILE A 90 -0.51 -6.29 20.88
N MET A 91 -1.03 -7.21 21.71
CA MET A 91 -0.56 -8.59 21.80
C MET A 91 -1.39 -9.56 20.97
N LYS A 92 -2.32 -9.06 20.17
CA LYS A 92 -3.22 -9.85 19.32
C LYS A 92 -2.82 -9.72 17.85
N PRO A 93 -3.23 -10.68 16.99
CA PRO A 93 -3.03 -10.58 15.55
C PRO A 93 -3.69 -9.31 14.97
N LEU A 94 -3.02 -8.72 14.00
CA LEU A 94 -3.45 -7.52 13.31
C LEU A 94 -3.48 -7.75 11.81
N VAL A 95 -4.31 -6.99 11.11
CA VAL A 95 -4.38 -6.98 9.65
C VAL A 95 -4.14 -5.56 9.16
N VAL A 96 -3.23 -5.40 8.20
CA VAL A 96 -3.06 -4.15 7.46
C VAL A 96 -3.77 -4.28 6.13
N ARG A 97 -4.64 -3.34 5.83
CA ARG A 97 -5.35 -3.28 4.56
C ARG A 97 -4.80 -2.15 3.72
N GLU A 98 -4.34 -2.48 2.51
CA GLU A 98 -3.82 -1.54 1.53
C GLU A 98 -4.64 -1.59 0.26
N ARG A 99 -4.88 -0.43 -0.34
CA ARG A 99 -5.51 -0.34 -1.66
C ARG A 99 -4.43 -0.39 -2.74
N CYS A 100 -4.63 -1.24 -3.73
CA CYS A 100 -3.68 -1.44 -4.84
C CYS A 100 -4.41 -1.39 -6.18
N ARG A 101 -3.68 -0.98 -7.22
CA ARG A 101 -4.12 -1.04 -8.61
C ARG A 101 -3.20 -1.95 -9.39
N LEU A 102 -3.76 -2.96 -10.02
CA LEU A 102 -3.08 -3.86 -10.93
C LEU A 102 -3.51 -3.54 -12.36
N ARG A 103 -2.53 -3.25 -13.23
CA ARG A 103 -2.76 -3.03 -14.65
C ARG A 103 -2.11 -4.14 -15.46
N ARG A 104 -2.80 -4.62 -16.46
CA ARG A 104 -2.21 -5.48 -17.48
C ARG A 104 -1.95 -4.67 -18.73
N LEU A 105 -0.69 -4.64 -19.16
CA LEU A 105 -0.21 -3.82 -20.27
C LEU A 105 0.40 -4.71 -21.34
N ARG A 106 0.23 -4.32 -22.60
CA ARG A 106 0.84 -4.98 -23.74
C ARG A 106 1.73 -3.98 -24.49
N VAL A 107 2.93 -4.41 -24.85
CA VAL A 107 3.83 -3.62 -25.69
C VAL A 107 3.33 -3.68 -27.13
N ARG A 108 3.26 -2.56 -27.77
CA ARG A 108 2.90 -2.48 -29.20
C ARG A 108 4.04 -2.83 -30.13
#